data_f9e8b5162b94c45e02baf7decf545a8f
#
_entry.id   f9e8b5162b94c45e02baf7decf545a8f
#
_cell.length_a   1.000
_cell.length_b   1.000
_cell.length_c   1.000
_cell.angle_alpha   90.00
_cell.angle_beta   90.00
_cell.angle_gamma   90.00
#
_symmetry.space_group_name_H-M   'P 1'
#
loop_
_entity.id
_entity.type
_entity.pdbx_description
1 polymer ?
#
loop_
_entity_poly.entity_id
_entity_poly.type
_entity_poly.pdbx_seq_one_letter_code
_entity_poly.pdbx_strand_id
1 'polypeptide(L)'
;MTATSVGALLLCRADPETVRPVARLLRERMLLVPSGDGWSVLVPEGKPWRKDGHEGSGGTPAEGGAEPVDRVVGGWATALAVGSTWPVLALWWDGDRSGYTLASGFRRPVGYIWLADGTPAAEEEAMRTSAVRLGLDPVLDVQALEALTRGDPDADADARLRGLLAVLTRAGVDLPTGLAPGEPADRLRSVAGIHPEAEQIEWAGRLAAVRVELDAVESGSLGPWVRGPRARAVAAAQVVTGLPLTLWGVRRRSGGWIAAGLVLLVQGLLGFAYDRVRDTGEAGAGR
;
A
#
# COMPACT_ATOMS: atom_id res chain seq x y z
N MET A 1 3.96 1.20 35.75
CA MET A 1 3.05 1.00 34.62
C MET A 1 3.83 1.41 33.37
N THR A 2 4.35 0.46 32.64
CA THR A 2 4.99 0.70 31.34
C THR A 2 3.92 1.19 30.39
N ALA A 3 4.14 2.36 29.79
CA ALA A 3 3.22 2.89 28.79
C ALA A 3 3.13 1.86 27.64
N THR A 4 1.92 1.43 27.36
CA THR A 4 1.63 0.48 26.27
C THR A 4 2.11 1.07 24.96
N SER A 5 3.15 0.51 24.37
CA SER A 5 3.69 0.99 23.10
C SER A 5 2.81 0.54 21.96
N VAL A 6 2.38 1.47 21.12
CA VAL A 6 1.65 1.16 19.88
C VAL A 6 2.51 1.62 18.72
N GLY A 7 2.70 0.75 17.75
CA GLY A 7 3.52 1.04 16.58
C GLY A 7 3.27 0.08 15.41
N ALA A 8 3.81 0.45 14.27
CA ALA A 8 3.74 -0.37 13.06
C ALA A 8 4.87 -0.03 12.09
N LEU A 9 5.23 -1.02 11.27
CA LEU A 9 6.19 -0.92 10.18
C LEU A 9 5.62 -1.67 8.96
N LEU A 10 5.81 -1.14 7.75
CA LEU A 10 5.48 -1.88 6.53
C LEU A 10 6.77 -2.20 5.77
N LEU A 11 7.12 -3.46 5.70
CA LEU A 11 8.26 -3.96 4.94
C LEU A 11 7.81 -4.28 3.52
N CYS A 12 8.40 -3.62 2.55
CA CYS A 12 8.14 -3.78 1.13
C CYS A 12 9.32 -4.50 0.49
N ARG A 13 9.07 -5.62 -0.22
CA ARG A 13 10.14 -6.36 -0.92
C ARG A 13 10.42 -5.70 -2.27
N ALA A 14 10.89 -4.48 -2.23
CA ALA A 14 11.29 -3.68 -3.38
C ALA A 14 12.14 -2.50 -2.91
N ASP A 15 12.97 -1.97 -3.83
CA ASP A 15 13.79 -0.80 -3.59
C ASP A 15 12.93 0.46 -3.38
N PRO A 16 13.44 1.48 -2.67
CA PRO A 16 12.72 2.73 -2.38
C PRO A 16 12.13 3.40 -3.62
N GLU A 17 12.87 3.41 -4.74
CA GLU A 17 12.41 3.99 -6.00
C GLU A 17 11.15 3.33 -6.54
N THR A 18 11.05 2.01 -6.39
CA THR A 18 9.88 1.22 -6.81
C THR A 18 8.71 1.39 -5.84
N VAL A 19 8.97 1.52 -4.54
CA VAL A 19 7.94 1.68 -3.50
C VAL A 19 7.32 3.07 -3.50
N ARG A 20 8.12 4.11 -3.71
CA ARG A 20 7.73 5.53 -3.65
C ARG A 20 6.44 5.88 -4.41
N PRO A 21 6.28 5.55 -5.72
CA PRO A 21 5.09 5.93 -6.46
C PRO A 21 3.82 5.26 -5.92
N VAL A 22 3.90 4.00 -5.49
CA VAL A 22 2.77 3.24 -4.95
C VAL A 22 2.41 3.73 -3.54
N ALA A 23 3.42 4.03 -2.70
CA ALA A 23 3.21 4.54 -1.35
C ALA A 23 2.46 5.89 -1.34
N ARG A 24 2.69 6.75 -2.32
CA ARG A 24 1.96 8.02 -2.48
C ARG A 24 0.44 7.85 -2.68
N LEU A 25 0.01 6.70 -3.21
CA LEU A 25 -1.40 6.40 -3.43
C LEU A 25 -2.15 6.10 -2.12
N LEU A 26 -1.45 5.75 -1.05
CA LEU A 26 -2.06 5.54 0.28
C LEU A 26 -2.67 6.82 0.86
N ARG A 27 -2.23 7.99 0.41
CA ARG A 27 -2.64 9.31 0.91
C ARG A 27 -2.30 9.55 2.39
N GLU A 28 -1.33 8.80 2.88
CA GLU A 28 -0.81 8.90 4.24
C GLU A 28 0.60 9.47 4.22
N ARG A 29 0.95 10.16 5.29
CA ARG A 29 2.32 10.66 5.48
C ARG A 29 3.17 9.56 6.08
N MET A 30 4.24 9.20 5.38
CA MET A 30 5.15 8.14 5.78
C MET A 30 6.59 8.52 5.48
N LEU A 31 7.52 7.95 6.23
CA LEU A 31 8.94 7.95 5.90
C LEU A 31 9.30 6.64 5.22
N LEU A 32 9.92 6.72 4.07
CA LEU A 32 10.44 5.59 3.31
C LEU A 32 11.93 5.51 3.53
N VAL A 33 12.43 4.36 3.98
CA VAL A 33 13.84 4.12 4.27
C VAL A 33 14.28 2.81 3.63
N PRO A 34 15.47 2.73 3.01
CA PRO A 34 16.06 1.47 2.58
C PRO A 34 16.20 0.50 3.76
N SER A 35 15.99 -0.79 3.54
CA SER A 35 15.96 -1.78 4.61
C SER A 35 16.62 -3.10 4.21
N GLY A 36 17.80 -3.02 3.62
CA GLY A 36 18.57 -4.14 3.10
C GLY A 36 18.47 -4.31 1.58
N ASP A 37 18.94 -5.43 1.08
CA ASP A 37 19.02 -5.70 -0.36
C ASP A 37 17.63 -6.01 -0.94
N GLY A 38 17.14 -5.10 -1.78
CA GLY A 38 15.81 -5.19 -2.40
C GLY A 38 14.65 -5.06 -1.40
N TRP A 39 14.88 -4.42 -0.25
CA TRP A 39 13.86 -4.13 0.75
C TRP A 39 13.79 -2.66 1.13
N SER A 40 12.59 -2.21 1.44
CA SER A 40 12.32 -0.90 1.99
C SER A 40 11.36 -0.99 3.16
N VAL A 41 11.44 -0.05 4.10
CA VAL A 41 10.49 0.09 5.19
C VAL A 41 9.75 1.43 5.09
N LEU A 42 8.43 1.38 5.22
CA LEU A 42 7.59 2.56 5.41
C LEU A 42 7.23 2.70 6.88
N VAL A 43 7.51 3.86 7.44
CA VAL A 43 7.23 4.22 8.82
C VAL A 43 6.15 5.30 8.84
N PRO A 44 4.97 5.06 9.42
CA PRO A 44 3.91 6.06 9.51
C PRO A 44 4.34 7.29 10.31
N GLU A 45 4.07 8.49 9.84
CA GLU A 45 4.40 9.74 10.54
C GLU A 45 3.38 10.12 11.61
N GLY A 46 2.22 9.52 11.63
CA GLY A 46 1.16 9.75 12.60
C GLY A 46 0.78 8.49 13.36
N LYS A 47 -0.31 8.59 14.10
CA LYS A 47 -0.98 7.47 14.76
C LYS A 47 -2.39 7.35 14.19
N PRO A 48 -2.53 6.97 12.90
CA PRO A 48 -3.84 6.98 12.23
C PRO A 48 -4.85 5.98 12.82
N TRP A 49 -4.37 5.03 13.63
CA TRP A 49 -5.19 4.16 14.48
C TRP A 49 -5.75 4.84 15.74
N ARG A 50 -5.27 6.06 16.09
CA ARG A 50 -5.87 6.92 17.10
C ARG A 50 -6.51 8.07 16.34
N LYS A 51 -7.81 8.19 16.38
CA LYS A 51 -8.47 9.45 16.00
C LYS A 51 -8.10 10.49 17.06
N ASP A 52 -6.93 11.08 16.94
CA ASP A 52 -6.64 12.33 17.62
C ASP A 52 -7.63 13.33 17.04
N GLY A 53 -8.53 13.81 17.89
CA GLY A 53 -9.52 14.79 17.48
C GLY A 53 -8.82 15.91 16.74
N HIS A 54 -9.15 16.09 15.47
CA HIS A 54 -8.79 17.31 14.76
C HIS A 54 -9.47 18.44 15.54
N GLU A 55 -8.71 19.12 16.38
CA GLU A 55 -9.11 20.41 16.93
C GLU A 55 -9.31 21.36 15.74
N GLY A 56 -10.53 21.46 15.23
CA GLY A 56 -10.79 22.42 14.17
C GLY A 56 -12.01 22.19 13.28
N SER A 57 -12.81 21.16 13.47
CA SER A 57 -14.06 21.05 12.72
C SER A 57 -15.22 20.74 13.67
N GLY A 58 -16.09 21.74 13.89
CA GLY A 58 -17.28 21.66 14.73
C GLY A 58 -18.35 20.71 14.16
N GLY A 59 -18.03 19.45 14.05
CA GLY A 59 -18.93 18.36 13.71
C GLY A 59 -19.20 17.51 14.94
N THR A 60 -20.46 17.20 15.18
CA THR A 60 -20.96 16.28 16.21
C THR A 60 -20.11 15.02 16.30
N PRO A 61 -19.75 14.50 17.50
CA PRO A 61 -19.01 13.25 17.63
C PRO A 61 -19.85 12.09 17.10
N ALA A 62 -19.58 11.66 15.87
CA ALA A 62 -20.04 10.37 15.42
C ALA A 62 -19.27 9.31 16.22
N GLU A 63 -19.97 8.31 16.76
CA GLU A 63 -19.48 7.12 17.48
C GLU A 63 -18.51 6.28 16.60
N GLY A 64 -17.34 6.82 16.30
CA GLY A 64 -16.30 6.11 15.57
C GLY A 64 -15.13 5.91 16.51
N GLY A 65 -15.10 4.79 17.25
CA GLY A 65 -13.94 4.36 18.01
C GLY A 65 -12.69 4.33 17.14
N ALA A 66 -11.51 4.55 17.72
CA ALA A 66 -10.24 4.44 17.02
C ALA A 66 -10.15 3.08 16.31
N GLU A 67 -9.80 3.08 15.03
CA GLU A 67 -9.61 1.82 14.31
C GLU A 67 -8.37 1.10 14.83
N PRO A 68 -8.42 -0.23 15.08
CA PRO A 68 -7.26 -0.99 15.57
C PRO A 68 -6.08 -0.91 14.60
N VAL A 69 -4.86 -0.89 15.16
CA VAL A 69 -3.63 -0.75 14.37
C VAL A 69 -3.49 -1.84 13.31
N ASP A 70 -3.78 -3.09 13.66
CA ASP A 70 -3.74 -4.25 12.75
C ASP A 70 -4.60 -4.05 11.51
N ARG A 71 -5.80 -3.50 11.68
CA ARG A 71 -6.72 -3.24 10.57
C ARG A 71 -6.23 -2.11 9.65
N VAL A 72 -5.77 -1.02 10.23
CA VAL A 72 -5.25 0.13 9.47
C VAL A 72 -4.06 -0.30 8.61
N VAL A 73 -3.02 -0.87 9.25
CA VAL A 73 -1.79 -1.21 8.52
C VAL A 73 -1.97 -2.42 7.59
N GLY A 74 -2.86 -3.35 7.94
CA GLY A 74 -3.26 -4.46 7.06
C GLY A 74 -3.98 -3.96 5.80
N GLY A 75 -4.81 -2.92 5.94
CA GLY A 75 -5.44 -2.21 4.82
C GLY A 75 -4.41 -1.56 3.91
N TRP A 76 -3.41 -0.86 4.48
CA TRP A 76 -2.33 -0.26 3.70
C TRP A 76 -1.46 -1.30 2.99
N ALA A 77 -1.09 -2.38 3.69
CA ALA A 77 -0.33 -3.48 3.07
C ALA A 77 -1.08 -4.06 1.86
N THR A 78 -2.40 -4.24 2.00
CA THR A 78 -3.25 -4.73 0.91
C THR A 78 -3.31 -3.74 -0.26
N ALA A 79 -3.49 -2.45 0.02
CA ALA A 79 -3.53 -1.41 -1.00
C ALA A 79 -2.21 -1.31 -1.78
N LEU A 80 -1.07 -1.34 -1.08
CA LEU A 80 0.27 -1.37 -1.69
C LEU A 80 0.47 -2.61 -2.55
N ALA A 81 0.10 -3.79 -2.04
CA ALA A 81 0.28 -5.06 -2.74
C ALA A 81 -0.58 -5.16 -4.01
N VAL A 82 -1.80 -4.63 -4.01
CA VAL A 82 -2.67 -4.57 -5.20
C VAL A 82 -2.08 -3.68 -6.28
N GLY A 83 -1.45 -2.57 -5.90
CA GLY A 83 -0.78 -1.63 -6.81
C GLY A 83 0.62 -2.06 -7.25
N SER A 84 1.09 -3.24 -6.85
CA SER A 84 2.47 -3.67 -7.06
C SER A 84 2.59 -5.16 -7.44
N THR A 85 3.80 -5.59 -7.80
CA THR A 85 4.14 -7.00 -8.07
C THR A 85 4.89 -7.67 -6.91
N TRP A 86 5.20 -6.91 -5.86
CA TRP A 86 5.99 -7.34 -4.72
C TRP A 86 5.13 -7.49 -3.46
N PRO A 87 5.50 -8.40 -2.53
CA PRO A 87 4.79 -8.57 -1.27
C PRO A 87 5.06 -7.43 -0.29
N VAL A 88 4.07 -7.14 0.55
CA VAL A 88 4.13 -6.18 1.65
C VAL A 88 3.82 -6.88 2.95
N LEU A 89 4.72 -6.77 3.91
CA LEU A 89 4.56 -7.29 5.26
C LEU A 89 4.35 -6.13 6.24
N ALA A 90 3.14 -5.97 6.75
CA ALA A 90 2.84 -5.05 7.82
C ALA A 90 3.11 -5.72 9.17
N LEU A 91 4.01 -5.18 9.97
CA LEU A 91 4.26 -5.53 11.37
C LEU A 91 3.54 -4.53 12.25
N TRP A 92 2.90 -4.99 13.33
CA TRP A 92 2.16 -4.11 14.23
C TRP A 92 2.16 -4.65 15.67
N TRP A 93 2.00 -3.76 16.63
CA TRP A 93 1.84 -4.06 18.06
C TRP A 93 1.01 -2.98 18.74
N ASP A 94 0.22 -3.35 19.74
CA ASP A 94 -0.67 -2.46 20.50
C ASP A 94 -0.58 -2.64 22.02
N GLY A 95 0.43 -3.40 22.47
CA GLY A 95 0.69 -3.71 23.87
C GLY A 95 -0.10 -4.87 24.44
N ASP A 96 -1.29 -5.15 23.92
CA ASP A 96 -2.09 -6.33 24.30
C ASP A 96 -1.80 -7.52 23.37
N ARG A 97 -1.32 -7.23 22.16
CA ARG A 97 -0.99 -8.20 21.12
C ARG A 97 -0.04 -7.58 20.11
N SER A 98 0.64 -8.46 19.41
CA SER A 98 1.41 -8.08 18.23
C SER A 98 1.20 -9.08 17.11
N GLY A 99 1.56 -8.70 15.90
CA GLY A 99 1.38 -9.58 14.77
C GLY A 99 1.88 -9.01 13.46
N TYR A 100 1.56 -9.74 12.40
CA TYR A 100 1.82 -9.26 11.06
C TYR A 100 0.65 -9.56 10.11
N THR A 101 0.62 -8.81 9.03
CA THR A 101 -0.24 -9.05 7.86
C THR A 101 0.61 -9.02 6.61
N LEU A 102 0.66 -10.13 5.86
CA LEU A 102 1.32 -10.24 4.57
C LEU A 102 0.31 -10.14 3.45
N ALA A 103 0.46 -9.16 2.59
CA ALA A 103 -0.31 -8.97 1.37
C ALA A 103 0.58 -9.18 0.13
N SER A 104 0.03 -9.79 -0.94
CA SER A 104 0.73 -9.99 -2.21
C SER A 104 -0.26 -10.05 -3.37
N GLY A 105 -0.23 -9.03 -4.24
CA GLY A 105 -1.14 -8.88 -5.37
C GLY A 105 -2.62 -8.93 -4.92
N PHE A 106 -3.45 -9.59 -5.71
CA PHE A 106 -4.89 -9.77 -5.42
C PHE A 106 -5.20 -10.99 -4.55
N ARG A 107 -4.19 -11.64 -3.96
CA ARG A 107 -4.41 -12.79 -3.08
C ARG A 107 -4.95 -12.33 -1.72
N ARG A 108 -5.76 -13.19 -1.09
CA ARG A 108 -6.21 -12.92 0.29
C ARG A 108 -4.99 -12.72 1.19
N PRO A 109 -4.93 -11.63 1.98
CA PRO A 109 -3.87 -11.43 2.96
C PRO A 109 -3.78 -12.58 3.95
N VAL A 110 -2.58 -12.86 4.43
CA VAL A 110 -2.31 -13.83 5.51
C VAL A 110 -1.71 -13.08 6.68
N GLY A 111 -2.05 -13.45 7.89
CA GLY A 111 -1.52 -12.80 9.08
C GLY A 111 -1.38 -13.76 10.24
N TYR A 112 -0.60 -13.37 11.23
CA TYR A 112 -0.41 -14.09 12.48
C TYR A 112 -0.44 -13.12 13.65
N ILE A 113 -0.93 -13.58 14.78
CA ILE A 113 -1.14 -12.78 15.98
C ILE A 113 -0.59 -13.53 17.19
N TRP A 114 0.10 -12.81 18.05
CA TRP A 114 0.50 -13.24 19.39
C TRP A 114 -0.14 -12.33 20.44
N LEU A 115 -0.63 -12.91 21.51
CA LEU A 115 -1.09 -12.16 22.68
C LEU A 115 0.10 -11.54 23.42
N ALA A 116 -0.12 -10.61 24.34
CA ALA A 116 0.94 -9.89 25.04
C ALA A 116 1.99 -10.82 25.69
N ASP A 117 1.56 -11.95 26.20
CA ASP A 117 2.39 -13.00 26.79
C ASP A 117 3.10 -13.90 25.76
N GLY A 118 3.01 -13.59 24.47
CA GLY A 118 3.58 -14.39 23.39
C GLY A 118 2.77 -15.62 23.00
N THR A 119 1.60 -15.83 23.62
CA THR A 119 0.72 -16.94 23.26
C THR A 119 0.24 -16.82 21.82
N PRO A 120 0.43 -17.85 20.97
CA PRO A 120 -0.06 -17.86 19.60
C PRO A 120 -1.59 -17.82 19.54
N ALA A 121 -2.14 -16.96 18.68
CA ALA A 121 -3.59 -16.76 18.51
C ALA A 121 -4.05 -16.85 17.05
N ALA A 122 -3.34 -17.62 16.22
CA ALA A 122 -3.67 -17.83 14.81
C ALA A 122 -3.29 -19.25 14.33
N GLU A 123 -3.69 -19.59 13.12
CA GLU A 123 -3.43 -20.92 12.53
C GLU A 123 -1.98 -21.01 12.02
N GLU A 124 -1.30 -22.13 12.29
CA GLU A 124 0.10 -22.38 11.85
C GLU A 124 0.27 -22.29 10.32
N GLU A 125 -0.77 -22.64 9.57
CA GLU A 125 -0.76 -22.58 8.10
C GLU A 125 -0.47 -21.17 7.56
N ALA A 126 -0.79 -20.12 8.34
CA ALA A 126 -0.46 -18.74 7.98
C ALA A 126 1.05 -18.53 7.90
N MET A 127 1.85 -19.14 8.78
CA MET A 127 3.32 -19.04 8.75
C MET A 127 3.90 -19.71 7.51
N ARG A 128 3.43 -20.92 7.16
CA ARG A 128 3.88 -21.64 5.96
C ARG A 128 3.53 -20.87 4.69
N THR A 129 2.29 -20.38 4.62
CA THR A 129 1.85 -19.56 3.49
C THR A 129 2.69 -18.30 3.35
N SER A 130 3.05 -17.66 4.46
CA SER A 130 3.90 -16.47 4.47
C SER A 130 5.30 -16.79 3.98
N ALA A 131 5.91 -17.90 4.42
CA ALA A 131 7.22 -18.35 3.95
C ALA A 131 7.25 -18.53 2.43
N VAL A 132 6.26 -19.22 1.88
CA VAL A 132 6.14 -19.44 0.43
C VAL A 132 5.98 -18.13 -0.33
N ARG A 133 5.14 -17.20 0.14
CA ARG A 133 4.89 -15.92 -0.54
C ARG A 133 6.10 -14.97 -0.48
N LEU A 134 6.90 -15.08 0.58
CA LEU A 134 8.13 -14.33 0.75
C LEU A 134 9.33 -15.01 0.07
N GLY A 135 9.16 -16.22 -0.46
CA GLY A 135 10.24 -16.98 -1.10
C GLY A 135 11.37 -17.32 -0.11
N LEU A 136 11.02 -17.64 1.14
CA LEU A 136 11.94 -18.05 2.18
C LEU A 136 12.42 -19.49 1.96
N ASP A 137 13.55 -19.85 2.60
CA ASP A 137 14.07 -21.21 2.53
C ASP A 137 13.06 -22.22 3.10
N PRO A 138 12.68 -23.26 2.31
CA PRO A 138 11.62 -24.19 2.71
C PRO A 138 11.99 -25.11 3.88
N VAL A 139 13.26 -25.18 4.26
CA VAL A 139 13.74 -26.02 5.36
C VAL A 139 14.12 -25.16 6.57
N LEU A 140 15.07 -24.27 6.41
CA LEU A 140 15.63 -23.51 7.53
C LEU A 140 14.68 -22.43 8.04
N ASP A 141 14.09 -21.65 7.13
CA ASP A 141 13.23 -20.54 7.52
C ASP A 141 11.84 -21.02 7.94
N VAL A 142 11.29 -22.02 7.28
CA VAL A 142 9.99 -22.60 7.67
C VAL A 142 10.05 -23.18 9.08
N GLN A 143 11.12 -23.93 9.42
CA GLN A 143 11.28 -24.47 10.78
C GLN A 143 11.42 -23.36 11.83
N ALA A 144 12.15 -22.26 11.51
CA ALA A 144 12.31 -21.13 12.40
C ALA A 144 10.99 -20.39 12.61
N LEU A 145 10.17 -20.23 11.55
CA LEU A 145 8.83 -19.64 11.64
C LEU A 145 7.86 -20.54 12.42
N GLU A 146 7.90 -21.85 12.21
CA GLU A 146 7.07 -22.81 12.98
C GLU A 146 7.42 -22.81 14.48
N ALA A 147 8.67 -22.52 14.84
CA ALA A 147 9.04 -22.37 16.24
C ALA A 147 8.33 -21.17 16.90
N LEU A 148 8.02 -20.11 16.13
CA LEU A 148 7.28 -18.95 16.63
C LEU A 148 5.79 -19.23 16.86
N THR A 149 5.24 -20.33 16.33
CA THR A 149 3.85 -20.75 16.56
C THR A 149 3.69 -21.61 17.80
N ARG A 150 4.78 -22.00 18.44
CA ARG A 150 4.74 -22.80 19.67
C ARG A 150 4.72 -21.90 20.90
N GLY A 151 4.01 -22.34 21.95
CA GLY A 151 4.03 -21.65 23.24
C GLY A 151 5.46 -21.63 23.81
N ASP A 152 5.88 -20.49 24.30
CA ASP A 152 7.18 -20.27 24.97
C ASP A 152 6.96 -19.24 26.08
N PRO A 153 7.05 -19.65 27.35
CA PRO A 153 6.76 -18.78 28.48
C PRO A 153 7.79 -17.64 28.66
N ASP A 154 8.96 -17.76 28.01
CA ASP A 154 10.03 -16.76 28.11
C ASP A 154 9.99 -15.73 26.97
N ALA A 155 9.06 -15.87 26.01
CA ALA A 155 8.97 -15.01 24.83
C ALA A 155 7.61 -14.31 24.77
N ASP A 156 7.60 -13.02 25.06
CA ASP A 156 6.45 -12.13 24.86
C ASP A 156 6.18 -11.85 23.39
N ALA A 157 5.10 -11.12 23.10
CA ALA A 157 4.70 -10.77 21.74
C ALA A 157 5.76 -10.00 20.94
N ASP A 158 6.50 -9.10 21.59
CA ASP A 158 7.59 -8.33 20.96
C ASP A 158 8.80 -9.21 20.64
N ALA A 159 9.11 -10.18 21.52
CA ALA A 159 10.14 -11.17 21.26
C ALA A 159 9.79 -12.06 20.05
N ARG A 160 8.51 -12.41 19.91
CA ARG A 160 8.01 -13.16 18.73
C ARG A 160 8.18 -12.37 17.44
N LEU A 161 7.82 -11.07 17.41
CA LEU A 161 8.06 -10.22 16.23
C LEU A 161 9.55 -10.05 15.94
N ARG A 162 10.40 -9.91 16.96
CA ARG A 162 11.85 -9.87 16.77
C ARG A 162 12.39 -11.18 16.21
N GLY A 163 11.83 -12.32 16.67
CA GLY A 163 12.13 -13.63 16.09
C GLY A 163 11.74 -13.73 14.61
N LEU A 164 10.58 -13.21 14.23
CA LEU A 164 10.18 -13.11 12.83
C LEU A 164 11.18 -12.27 12.01
N LEU A 165 11.56 -11.09 12.52
CA LEU A 165 12.57 -10.26 11.84
C LEU A 165 13.92 -10.96 11.70
N ALA A 166 14.36 -11.73 12.69
CA ALA A 166 15.60 -12.51 12.60
C ALA A 166 15.54 -13.56 11.47
N VAL A 167 14.36 -14.13 11.18
CA VAL A 167 14.19 -14.98 10.00
C VAL A 167 14.29 -14.15 8.72
N LEU A 168 13.63 -12.98 8.68
CA LEU A 168 13.62 -12.11 7.50
C LEU A 168 14.99 -11.49 7.18
N THR A 169 15.88 -11.35 8.19
CA THR A 169 17.27 -10.91 7.97
C THR A 169 18.01 -11.85 7.02
N ARG A 170 17.74 -13.16 7.10
CA ARG A 170 18.31 -14.12 6.13
C ARG A 170 17.75 -13.96 4.72
N ALA A 171 16.57 -13.36 4.60
CA ALA A 171 15.95 -13.02 3.32
C ALA A 171 16.32 -11.62 2.80
N GLY A 172 17.31 -10.97 3.43
CA GLY A 172 17.85 -9.68 3.01
C GLY A 172 17.25 -8.46 3.71
N VAL A 173 16.34 -8.63 4.68
CA VAL A 173 15.83 -7.50 5.47
C VAL A 173 16.91 -7.04 6.45
N ASP A 174 17.26 -5.76 6.40
CA ASP A 174 18.17 -5.11 7.34
C ASP A 174 17.55 -3.78 7.80
N LEU A 175 16.87 -3.81 8.94
CA LEU A 175 16.23 -2.62 9.49
C LEU A 175 17.28 -1.68 10.09
N PRO A 176 17.19 -0.37 9.81
CA PRO A 176 17.99 0.64 10.48
C PRO A 176 17.93 0.50 12.00
N THR A 177 19.08 0.68 12.65
CA THR A 177 19.20 0.56 14.13
C THR A 177 18.17 1.46 14.82
N GLY A 178 17.34 0.86 15.68
CA GLY A 178 16.26 1.55 16.40
C GLY A 178 14.88 1.45 15.75
N LEU A 179 14.76 0.91 14.53
CA LEU A 179 13.47 0.51 13.96
C LEU A 179 13.16 -0.93 14.38
N ALA A 180 12.64 -1.12 15.57
CA ALA A 180 12.39 -2.44 16.14
C ALA A 180 10.94 -2.60 16.62
N PRO A 181 10.37 -3.81 16.60
CA PRO A 181 9.10 -4.11 17.26
C PRO A 181 9.15 -3.78 18.75
N GLY A 182 8.02 -3.30 19.28
CA GLY A 182 7.91 -2.84 20.67
C GLY A 182 8.21 -1.35 20.85
N GLU A 183 8.83 -0.68 19.89
CA GLU A 183 9.09 0.76 19.98
C GLU A 183 7.80 1.57 19.69
N PRO A 184 7.55 2.67 20.40
CA PRO A 184 6.40 3.53 20.15
C PRO A 184 6.53 4.25 18.79
N ALA A 185 5.41 4.50 18.11
CA ALA A 185 5.36 5.12 16.80
C ALA A 185 6.16 6.43 16.68
N ASP A 186 6.16 7.27 17.74
CA ASP A 186 6.91 8.54 17.74
C ASP A 186 8.43 8.29 17.69
N ARG A 187 8.90 7.24 18.37
CA ARG A 187 10.32 6.85 18.34
C ARG A 187 10.70 6.28 16.98
N LEU A 188 9.87 5.40 16.40
CA LEU A 188 10.09 4.88 15.06
C LEU A 188 10.22 6.01 14.04
N ARG A 189 9.32 7.00 14.09
CA ARG A 189 9.37 8.18 13.23
C ARG A 189 10.66 8.97 13.42
N SER A 190 11.05 9.21 14.66
CA SER A 190 12.28 9.96 14.97
C SER A 190 13.52 9.26 14.44
N VAL A 191 13.60 7.93 14.61
CA VAL A 191 14.71 7.12 14.09
C VAL A 191 14.73 7.11 12.56
N ALA A 192 13.59 6.88 11.93
CA ALA A 192 13.50 6.90 10.47
C ALA A 192 13.88 8.28 9.89
N GLY A 193 13.45 9.38 10.54
CA GLY A 193 13.71 10.74 10.06
C GLY A 193 15.17 11.19 10.15
N ILE A 194 15.99 10.53 10.98
CA ILE A 194 17.43 10.79 11.10
C ILE A 194 18.23 10.01 10.04
N HIS A 195 17.63 8.97 9.45
CA HIS A 195 18.34 8.15 8.47
C HIS A 195 18.71 8.99 7.23
N PRO A 196 19.97 8.95 6.75
CA PRO A 196 20.45 9.83 5.67
C PRO A 196 19.71 9.63 4.34
N GLU A 197 19.19 8.44 4.10
CA GLU A 197 18.44 8.08 2.89
C GLU A 197 16.91 8.06 3.13
N ALA A 198 16.45 8.65 4.24
CA ALA A 198 15.02 8.75 4.50
C ALA A 198 14.35 9.70 3.51
N GLU A 199 13.27 9.26 2.92
CA GLU A 199 12.45 10.07 2.03
C GLU A 199 11.04 10.24 2.62
N GLN A 200 10.56 11.47 2.63
CA GLN A 200 9.21 11.77 3.07
C GLN A 200 8.23 11.49 1.94
N ILE A 201 7.28 10.59 2.19
CA ILE A 201 6.19 10.29 1.28
C ILE A 201 5.00 11.14 1.69
N GLU A 202 4.67 12.11 0.85
CA GLU A 202 3.51 12.97 1.02
C GLU A 202 2.52 12.79 -0.14
N TRP A 203 1.25 12.93 0.18
CA TRP A 203 0.24 12.96 -0.86
C TRP A 203 0.27 14.32 -1.58
N ALA A 204 0.64 14.30 -2.84
CA ALA A 204 0.81 15.50 -3.67
C ALA A 204 -0.53 16.09 -4.19
N GLY A 205 -1.68 15.70 -3.63
CA GLY A 205 -3.00 16.18 -4.04
C GLY A 205 -3.62 15.39 -5.21
N ARG A 206 -4.93 15.63 -5.47
CA ARG A 206 -5.69 14.85 -6.47
C ARG A 206 -5.11 14.91 -7.88
N LEU A 207 -4.59 16.06 -8.30
CA LEU A 207 -4.04 16.22 -9.66
C LEU A 207 -2.71 15.52 -9.87
N ALA A 208 -1.87 15.43 -8.83
CA ALA A 208 -0.62 14.70 -8.92
C ALA A 208 -0.82 13.18 -8.83
N ALA A 209 -1.80 12.70 -8.05
CA ALA A 209 -2.18 11.28 -8.03
C ALA A 209 -2.65 10.82 -9.42
N VAL A 210 -3.46 11.61 -10.11
CA VAL A 210 -3.89 11.31 -11.50
C VAL A 210 -2.69 11.27 -12.46
N ARG A 211 -1.69 12.14 -12.28
CA ARG A 211 -0.46 12.07 -13.11
C ARG A 211 0.35 10.81 -12.84
N VAL A 212 0.53 10.41 -11.59
CA VAL A 212 1.26 9.18 -11.23
C VAL A 212 0.52 7.94 -11.75
N GLU A 213 -0.81 7.89 -11.65
CA GLU A 213 -1.61 6.81 -12.23
C GLU A 213 -1.47 6.77 -13.76
N LEU A 214 -1.48 7.92 -14.43
CA LEU A 214 -1.27 8.00 -15.88
C LEU A 214 0.14 7.57 -16.28
N ASP A 215 1.18 8.01 -15.57
CA ASP A 215 2.56 7.61 -15.83
C ASP A 215 2.78 6.08 -15.58
N ALA A 216 2.14 5.51 -14.56
CA ALA A 216 2.18 4.07 -14.31
C ALA A 216 1.48 3.25 -15.40
N VAL A 217 0.34 3.72 -15.90
CA VAL A 217 -0.37 3.11 -17.04
C VAL A 217 0.44 3.28 -18.33
N GLU A 218 1.06 4.44 -18.51
CA GLU A 218 1.88 4.75 -19.69
C GLU A 218 3.18 3.95 -19.77
N SER A 219 3.80 3.64 -18.63
CA SER A 219 5.01 2.79 -18.56
C SER A 219 4.71 1.30 -18.55
N GLY A 220 3.44 0.90 -18.35
CA GLY A 220 3.01 -0.48 -18.33
C GLY A 220 2.74 -1.08 -19.72
N SER A 221 2.29 -2.33 -19.72
CA SER A 221 1.92 -3.08 -20.96
C SER A 221 0.81 -2.43 -21.81
N LEU A 222 0.06 -1.49 -21.23
CA LEU A 222 -0.98 -0.72 -21.89
C LEU A 222 -0.47 0.57 -22.55
N GLY A 223 0.79 0.97 -22.28
CA GLY A 223 1.40 2.19 -22.83
C GLY A 223 1.24 2.38 -24.34
N PRO A 224 1.47 1.33 -25.18
CA PRO A 224 1.30 1.44 -26.64
C PRO A 224 -0.15 1.68 -27.09
N TRP A 225 -1.14 1.37 -26.24
CA TRP A 225 -2.57 1.58 -26.50
C TRP A 225 -3.07 2.94 -26.01
N VAL A 226 -2.33 3.58 -25.11
CA VAL A 226 -2.65 4.91 -24.57
C VAL A 226 -1.91 6.02 -25.33
N ARG A 227 -0.82 5.67 -26.04
CA ARG A 227 0.00 6.63 -26.81
C ARG A 227 -0.02 6.36 -28.31
N GLY A 228 -0.01 7.44 -29.12
CA GLY A 228 0.19 7.39 -30.55
C GLY A 228 -1.09 7.14 -31.38
N PRO A 229 -0.92 6.75 -32.65
CA PRO A 229 -2.04 6.65 -33.61
C PRO A 229 -3.11 5.63 -33.20
N ARG A 230 -2.76 4.63 -32.39
CA ARG A 230 -3.70 3.64 -31.87
C ARG A 230 -4.64 4.22 -30.80
N ALA A 231 -4.13 5.12 -29.95
CA ALA A 231 -4.95 5.81 -28.96
C ALA A 231 -5.99 6.71 -29.64
N ARG A 232 -5.61 7.42 -30.69
CA ARG A 232 -6.54 8.22 -31.52
C ARG A 232 -7.60 7.34 -32.19
N ALA A 233 -7.21 6.18 -32.68
CA ALA A 233 -8.16 5.22 -33.29
C ALA A 233 -9.16 4.69 -32.27
N VAL A 234 -8.73 4.37 -31.03
CA VAL A 234 -9.62 3.94 -29.95
C VAL A 234 -10.55 5.07 -29.53
N ALA A 235 -10.05 6.28 -29.33
CA ALA A 235 -10.86 7.45 -28.99
C ALA A 235 -11.91 7.74 -30.10
N ALA A 236 -11.52 7.66 -31.36
CA ALA A 236 -12.43 7.80 -32.47
C ALA A 236 -13.50 6.70 -32.53
N ALA A 237 -13.11 5.43 -32.31
CA ALA A 237 -14.05 4.30 -32.26
C ALA A 237 -15.05 4.48 -31.09
N GLN A 238 -14.62 4.96 -29.94
CA GLN A 238 -15.51 5.24 -28.79
C GLN A 238 -16.54 6.33 -29.10
N VAL A 239 -16.14 7.42 -29.77
CA VAL A 239 -17.05 8.49 -30.20
C VAL A 239 -18.02 7.99 -31.24
N VAL A 240 -17.53 7.28 -32.29
CA VAL A 240 -18.34 6.74 -33.37
C VAL A 240 -19.37 5.70 -32.88
N THR A 241 -19.01 4.92 -31.85
CA THR A 241 -19.94 3.93 -31.27
C THR A 241 -20.86 4.56 -30.24
N GLY A 242 -20.36 5.49 -29.42
CA GLY A 242 -21.11 6.14 -28.35
C GLY A 242 -22.26 7.01 -28.85
N LEU A 243 -22.07 7.69 -29.98
CA LEU A 243 -23.06 8.61 -30.56
C LEU A 243 -24.34 7.87 -31.05
N PRO A 244 -24.26 6.80 -31.87
CA PRO A 244 -25.44 6.01 -32.27
C PRO A 244 -26.13 5.33 -31.08
N LEU A 245 -25.35 4.82 -30.09
CA LEU A 245 -25.92 4.18 -28.91
C LEU A 245 -26.72 5.18 -28.05
N THR A 246 -26.20 6.38 -27.89
CA THR A 246 -26.92 7.45 -27.17
C THR A 246 -28.20 7.83 -27.90
N LEU A 247 -28.14 8.07 -29.20
CA LEU A 247 -29.29 8.41 -30.01
C LEU A 247 -30.36 7.31 -30.02
N TRP A 248 -29.93 6.05 -30.11
CA TRP A 248 -30.85 4.92 -30.01
C TRP A 248 -31.47 4.81 -28.62
N GLY A 249 -30.65 4.99 -27.53
CA GLY A 249 -31.14 5.01 -26.15
C GLY A 249 -32.23 6.07 -25.95
N VAL A 250 -32.01 7.29 -26.46
CA VAL A 250 -33.00 8.39 -26.41
C VAL A 250 -34.27 8.00 -27.19
N ARG A 251 -34.13 7.48 -28.41
CA ARG A 251 -35.27 7.07 -29.23
C ARG A 251 -36.11 5.96 -28.60
N ARG A 252 -35.45 5.02 -27.89
CA ARG A 252 -36.11 3.91 -27.18
C ARG A 252 -36.47 4.23 -25.71
N ARG A 253 -36.21 5.46 -25.26
CA ARG A 253 -36.41 5.89 -23.85
C ARG A 253 -35.79 4.94 -22.81
N SER A 254 -34.64 4.33 -23.15
CA SER A 254 -33.92 3.38 -22.30
C SER A 254 -32.73 4.05 -21.62
N GLY A 255 -32.85 4.30 -20.30
CA GLY A 255 -31.80 4.97 -19.52
C GLY A 255 -30.45 4.25 -19.56
N GLY A 256 -30.43 2.90 -19.61
CA GLY A 256 -29.20 2.12 -19.67
C GLY A 256 -28.39 2.35 -20.95
N TRP A 257 -29.04 2.40 -22.12
CA TRP A 257 -28.36 2.67 -23.39
C TRP A 257 -27.89 4.11 -23.52
N ILE A 258 -28.61 5.08 -22.93
CA ILE A 258 -28.20 6.48 -22.88
C ILE A 258 -26.93 6.58 -22.00
N ALA A 259 -26.93 5.97 -20.83
CA ALA A 259 -25.79 6.01 -19.93
C ALA A 259 -24.53 5.35 -20.55
N ALA A 260 -24.67 4.17 -21.17
CA ALA A 260 -23.58 3.48 -21.83
C ALA A 260 -22.97 4.30 -22.99
N GLY A 261 -23.84 4.90 -23.82
CA GLY A 261 -23.42 5.76 -24.93
C GLY A 261 -22.72 7.03 -24.46
N LEU A 262 -23.22 7.67 -23.39
CA LEU A 262 -22.59 8.87 -22.78
C LEU A 262 -21.22 8.56 -22.19
N VAL A 263 -21.05 7.43 -21.50
CA VAL A 263 -19.74 7.01 -20.96
C VAL A 263 -18.72 6.87 -22.08
N LEU A 264 -19.07 6.22 -23.19
CA LEU A 264 -18.16 6.07 -24.33
C LEU A 264 -17.84 7.43 -25.00
N LEU A 265 -18.82 8.32 -25.12
CA LEU A 265 -18.60 9.66 -25.66
C LEU A 265 -17.66 10.49 -24.79
N VAL A 266 -17.89 10.50 -23.47
CA VAL A 266 -17.05 11.25 -22.52
C VAL A 266 -15.61 10.72 -22.52
N GLN A 267 -15.42 9.40 -22.51
CA GLN A 267 -14.09 8.79 -22.58
C GLN A 267 -13.37 9.12 -23.90
N GLY A 268 -14.06 9.01 -25.03
CA GLY A 268 -13.49 9.35 -26.33
C GLY A 268 -13.11 10.83 -26.45
N LEU A 269 -13.95 11.75 -25.96
CA LEU A 269 -13.70 13.19 -25.97
C LEU A 269 -12.54 13.57 -25.03
N LEU A 270 -12.46 12.95 -23.86
CA LEU A 270 -11.33 13.14 -22.94
C LEU A 270 -10.02 12.67 -23.57
N GLY A 271 -10.01 11.57 -24.28
CA GLY A 271 -8.84 11.08 -25.03
C GLY A 271 -8.35 12.10 -26.07
N PHE A 272 -9.26 12.71 -26.83
CA PHE A 272 -8.92 13.77 -27.80
C PHE A 272 -8.46 15.07 -27.13
N ALA A 273 -9.11 15.47 -26.03
CA ALA A 273 -8.72 16.69 -25.30
C ALA A 273 -7.32 16.57 -24.69
N TYR A 274 -7.02 15.41 -24.14
CA TYR A 274 -5.71 15.12 -23.57
C TYR A 274 -4.58 15.19 -24.60
N ASP A 275 -4.80 14.58 -25.78
CA ASP A 275 -3.84 14.58 -26.88
C ASP A 275 -3.57 16.03 -27.38
N ARG A 276 -4.59 16.86 -27.45
CA ARG A 276 -4.49 18.26 -27.88
C ARG A 276 -3.74 19.18 -26.87
N VAL A 277 -3.98 18.98 -25.57
CA VAL A 277 -3.27 19.75 -24.52
C VAL A 277 -1.78 19.40 -24.51
N ARG A 278 -1.45 18.19 -24.84
CA ARG A 278 -0.06 17.72 -24.90
C ARG A 278 0.69 18.27 -26.12
N ASP A 279 0.09 18.21 -27.29
CA ASP A 279 0.69 18.77 -28.53
C ASP A 279 1.01 20.28 -28.36
N THR A 280 0.20 21.01 -27.59
CA THR A 280 0.47 22.43 -27.27
C THR A 280 1.57 22.63 -26.22
N GLY A 281 1.79 21.66 -25.32
CA GLY A 281 2.86 21.71 -24.30
C GLY A 281 4.25 21.46 -24.88
N GLU A 282 4.38 20.57 -25.84
CA GLU A 282 5.65 20.25 -26.51
C GLU A 282 6.08 21.38 -27.48
N ALA A 283 5.14 22.08 -28.09
CA ALA A 283 5.44 23.23 -28.94
C ALA A 283 5.91 24.47 -28.17
N GLY A 284 5.67 24.58 -26.87
CA GLY A 284 6.11 25.67 -25.99
C GLY A 284 7.48 25.47 -25.35
N ALA A 285 7.99 24.26 -25.28
CA ALA A 285 9.27 23.92 -24.64
C ALA A 285 10.47 23.98 -25.60
N GLY A 286 10.25 24.24 -26.87
CA GLY A 286 11.27 24.32 -27.95
C GLY A 286 11.63 25.71 -28.40
N ARG A 287 11.37 26.76 -27.58
CA ARG A 287 11.81 28.14 -27.87
C ARG A 287 12.69 28.70 -26.79
#